data_b5b8a0015da9012122e7e9b146cb5417
#
_entry.id   b5b8a0015da9012122e7e9b146cb5417
#
_cell.length_a   1.000
_cell.length_b   1.000
_cell.length_c   1.000
_cell.angle_alpha   90.00
_cell.angle_beta   90.00
_cell.angle_gamma   90.00
#
_symmetry.space_group_name_H-M   'P 1'
#
loop_
_entity.id
_entity.type
_entity.pdbx_description
1 polymer ?
#
loop_
_entity_poly.entity_id
_entity_poly.type
_entity_poly.pdbx_seq_one_letter_code
_entity_poly.pdbx_strand_id
1 'polypeptide(L)'
;FLRRFQKIEVLETDKDTTVQILMGTLPKIEATTGVKCEYTDFVKEKIMRFIVEMTDEYKRVYEIASRYPDICLTIVSNAFTFALYDNKKTVTLKHFYKAICNAKNIYDDARLKAIESFKVEFKDMIREEGVDLNETN
;
A
#
# COMPACT_ATOMS: atom_id res chain seq x y z
N PHE A 1 4.66 12.09 32.83
CA PHE A 1 4.11 11.96 32.43
C PHE A 1 3.69 11.92 31.96
N LEU A 2 3.67 11.96 31.62
CA LEU A 2 3.14 11.88 30.94
C LEU A 2 2.83 11.80 30.19
N ARG A 3 3.01 11.88 29.94
CA ARG A 3 2.62 11.79 29.08
C ARG A 3 2.28 11.26 28.48
N ARG A 4 2.50 11.15 28.37
CA ARG A 4 1.90 10.63 27.79
C ARG A 4 1.18 10.18 27.52
N PHE A 5 0.94 10.26 27.63
CA PHE A 5 -0.08 9.91 27.33
C PHE A 5 -0.67 10.02 26.73
N GLN A 6 -0.43 10.68 26.54
CA GLN A 6 -1.22 10.96 25.98
C GLN A 6 -1.52 10.54 25.08
N LYS A 7 -1.20 10.04 24.68
CA LYS A 7 -1.54 9.63 23.84
C LYS A 7 -2.51 9.40 23.24
N ILE A 8 -2.61 9.35 23.31
CA ILE A 8 -3.74 9.22 23.02
C ILE A 8 -4.41 9.85 22.09
N GLU A 9 -4.26 10.91 22.17
CA GLU A 9 -4.96 11.71 21.45
C GLU A 9 -4.57 11.77 20.13
N VAL A 10 -3.54 11.23 19.75
CA VAL A 10 -3.27 11.12 18.38
C VAL A 10 -3.96 9.94 17.87
N LEU A 11 -5.03 10.18 17.19
CA LEU A 11 -5.90 9.14 16.76
C LEU A 11 -5.61 8.78 15.34
N GLU A 12 -5.52 7.50 15.09
CA GLU A 12 -5.48 7.00 13.73
C GLU A 12 -6.91 6.83 13.26
N THR A 13 -7.10 6.87 11.95
CA THR A 13 -8.37 6.45 11.38
C THR A 13 -8.48 4.93 11.50
N ASP A 14 -9.71 4.42 11.59
CA ASP A 14 -9.89 2.97 11.58
C ASP A 14 -9.62 2.44 10.18
N LYS A 15 -9.60 1.11 10.04
CA LYS A 15 -9.24 0.50 8.76
C LYS A 15 -10.22 0.85 7.65
N ASP A 16 -11.51 0.83 7.94
CA ASP A 16 -12.50 1.16 6.92
C ASP A 16 -12.39 2.60 6.47
N THR A 17 -12.23 3.52 7.41
CA THR A 17 -12.04 4.94 7.10
C THR A 17 -10.76 5.14 6.31
N THR A 18 -9.71 4.44 6.68
CA THR A 18 -8.42 4.54 5.98
C THR A 18 -8.57 4.09 4.52
N VAL A 19 -9.29 3.00 4.28
CA VAL A 19 -9.56 2.54 2.91
C VAL A 19 -10.28 3.63 2.12
N GLN A 20 -11.29 4.27 2.72
CA GLN A 20 -12.02 5.34 2.05
C GLN A 20 -11.14 6.54 1.75
N ILE A 21 -10.24 6.89 2.66
CA ILE A 21 -9.30 7.98 2.43
C ILE A 21 -8.37 7.65 1.27
N LEU A 22 -7.88 6.41 1.22
CA LEU A 22 -7.01 5.99 0.12
C LEU A 22 -7.75 6.04 -1.21
N MET A 23 -8.99 5.56 -1.25
CA MET A 23 -9.79 5.61 -2.47
C MET A 23 -10.00 7.05 -2.94
N GLY A 24 -10.25 7.95 -2.00
CA GLY A 24 -10.45 9.37 -2.33
C GLY A 24 -9.17 10.08 -2.72
N THR A 25 -8.01 9.55 -2.32
CA THR A 25 -6.71 10.15 -2.62
C THR A 25 -6.17 9.69 -3.97
N LEU A 26 -6.60 8.52 -4.45
CA LEU A 26 -6.10 8.00 -5.73
C LEU A 26 -6.19 9.00 -6.87
N PRO A 27 -7.32 9.70 -7.09
CA PRO A 27 -7.37 10.69 -8.17
C PRO A 27 -6.33 11.80 -8.02
N LYS A 28 -6.01 12.19 -6.79
CA LYS A 28 -5.01 13.23 -6.54
C LYS A 28 -3.62 12.73 -6.90
N ILE A 29 -3.32 11.48 -6.58
CA ILE A 29 -2.04 10.89 -6.93
C ILE A 29 -1.93 10.75 -8.44
N GLU A 30 -3.02 10.34 -9.09
CA GLU A 30 -3.05 10.25 -10.54
C GLU A 30 -2.77 11.60 -11.18
N ALA A 31 -3.37 12.66 -10.66
CA ALA A 31 -3.16 14.00 -11.20
C ALA A 31 -1.73 14.47 -10.99
N THR A 32 -1.14 14.15 -9.85
CA THR A 32 0.21 14.58 -9.52
C THR A 32 1.27 13.84 -10.34
N THR A 33 1.09 12.55 -10.54
CA THR A 33 2.10 11.72 -11.21
C THR A 33 1.86 11.56 -12.70
N GLY A 34 0.64 11.75 -13.15
CA GLY A 34 0.27 11.45 -14.54
C GLY A 34 0.06 9.97 -14.79
N VAL A 35 0.18 9.15 -13.77
CA VAL A 35 -0.03 7.70 -13.86
C VAL A 35 -1.45 7.41 -13.42
N LYS A 36 -2.14 6.56 -14.15
CA LYS A 36 -3.53 6.21 -13.85
C LYS A 36 -3.62 4.84 -13.19
N CYS A 37 -4.62 4.66 -12.34
CA CYS A 37 -4.97 3.35 -11.81
C CYS A 37 -6.27 2.95 -12.49
N GLU A 38 -6.17 2.05 -13.47
CA GLU A 38 -7.29 1.74 -14.33
C GLU A 38 -8.11 0.54 -13.91
N TYR A 39 -7.84 0.01 -12.72
CA TYR A 39 -8.65 -1.08 -12.18
C TYR A 39 -10.05 -0.57 -11.82
N THR A 40 -11.00 -1.51 -11.74
CA THR A 40 -12.36 -1.17 -11.29
C THR A 40 -12.32 -0.73 -9.83
N ASP A 41 -13.38 -0.05 -9.39
CA ASP A 41 -13.46 0.38 -8.00
C ASP A 41 -13.39 -0.80 -7.04
N PHE A 42 -13.99 -1.92 -7.40
CA PHE A 42 -13.92 -3.14 -6.58
C PHE A 42 -12.46 -3.57 -6.37
N VAL A 43 -11.70 -3.62 -7.46
CA VAL A 43 -10.29 -4.04 -7.40
C VAL A 43 -9.45 -3.00 -6.67
N LYS A 44 -9.69 -1.72 -6.92
CA LYS A 44 -8.99 -0.65 -6.21
C LYS A 44 -9.18 -0.79 -4.70
N GLU A 45 -10.42 -1.00 -4.29
CA GLU A 45 -10.71 -1.14 -2.87
C GLU A 45 -10.02 -2.37 -2.29
N LYS A 46 -9.99 -3.46 -3.04
CA LYS A 46 -9.32 -4.68 -2.60
C LYS A 46 -7.82 -4.44 -2.38
N ILE A 47 -7.18 -3.73 -3.31
CA ILE A 47 -5.76 -3.40 -3.19
C ILE A 47 -5.52 -2.48 -1.99
N MET A 48 -6.37 -1.45 -1.84
CA MET A 48 -6.21 -0.52 -0.73
C MET A 48 -6.41 -1.22 0.61
N ARG A 49 -7.40 -2.09 0.70
CA ARG A 49 -7.65 -2.84 1.94
C ARG A 49 -6.48 -3.76 2.26
N PHE A 50 -5.88 -4.37 1.25
CA PHE A 50 -4.69 -5.19 1.46
C PHE A 50 -3.57 -4.36 2.08
N ILE A 51 -3.33 -3.17 1.55
CA ILE A 51 -2.28 -2.29 2.06
C ILE A 51 -2.57 -1.88 3.51
N VAL A 52 -3.83 -1.59 3.81
CA VAL A 52 -4.22 -1.24 5.18
C VAL A 52 -3.96 -2.39 6.14
N GLU A 53 -4.32 -3.61 5.74
CA GLU A 53 -4.13 -4.77 6.61
C GLU A 53 -2.65 -5.09 6.83
N MET A 54 -1.82 -4.93 5.82
CA MET A 54 -0.40 -5.24 5.97
C MET A 54 0.35 -4.21 6.80
N THR A 55 -0.25 -3.07 7.05
CA THR A 55 0.36 -2.01 7.84
C THR A 55 -0.33 -1.79 9.17
N ASP A 56 -1.00 -2.83 9.67
CA ASP A 56 -1.59 -2.84 11.01
C ASP A 56 -0.56 -2.43 12.04
N GLU A 57 -1.01 -1.80 13.14
CA GLU A 57 -0.08 -1.25 14.12
C GLU A 57 0.87 -2.28 14.70
N TYR A 58 0.45 -3.55 14.80
CA TYR A 58 1.32 -4.60 15.34
C TYR A 58 2.40 -5.04 14.37
N LYS A 59 2.31 -4.62 13.11
CA LYS A 59 3.27 -4.96 12.07
C LYS A 59 4.27 -3.84 11.81
N ARG A 60 4.06 -2.67 12.38
CA ARG A 60 4.89 -1.49 12.15
C ARG A 60 6.14 -1.51 13.01
N VAL A 61 7.23 -1.02 12.43
CA VAL A 61 8.46 -0.82 13.19
C VAL A 61 8.24 0.40 14.09
N TYR A 62 8.36 0.19 15.39
CA TYR A 62 7.86 1.13 16.39
C TYR A 62 8.46 2.50 16.22
N GLU A 63 9.43 2.97 16.13
CA GLU A 63 9.91 4.34 16.17
C GLU A 63 9.91 5.05 14.84
N ILE A 64 9.81 4.31 13.72
CA ILE A 64 9.95 4.92 12.41
C ILE A 64 8.68 4.88 11.57
N ALA A 65 7.72 4.06 11.94
CA ALA A 65 6.52 3.91 11.13
C ALA A 65 5.52 5.04 11.38
N SER A 66 4.92 5.51 10.31
CA SER A 66 3.81 6.46 10.39
C SER A 66 2.53 5.74 10.79
N ARG A 67 1.52 6.51 11.13
CA ARG A 67 0.19 5.98 11.46
C ARG A 67 -0.70 6.00 10.24
N TYR A 68 -1.87 5.38 10.37
CA TYR A 68 -2.90 5.53 9.36
C TYR A 68 -3.31 6.99 9.28
N PRO A 69 -3.63 7.53 8.12
CA PRO A 69 -3.50 6.87 6.81
C PRO A 69 -2.13 7.04 6.17
N ASP A 70 -1.21 7.75 6.80
CA ASP A 70 0.05 8.16 6.17
C ASP A 70 0.91 6.99 5.72
N ILE A 71 0.99 5.94 6.54
CA ILE A 71 1.82 4.79 6.19
C ILE A 71 1.30 4.13 4.91
N CYS A 72 -0.02 4.07 4.74
CA CYS A 72 -0.62 3.51 3.54
C CYS A 72 -0.41 4.41 2.34
N LEU A 73 -0.55 5.72 2.53
CA LEU A 73 -0.35 6.68 1.45
C LEU A 73 1.06 6.61 0.91
N THR A 74 2.04 6.40 1.79
CA THR A 74 3.42 6.25 1.36
C THR A 74 3.59 5.05 0.44
N ILE A 75 2.99 3.91 0.78
CA ILE A 75 3.10 2.71 -0.03
C ILE A 75 2.40 2.91 -1.38
N VAL A 76 1.21 3.48 -1.38
CA VAL A 76 0.46 3.74 -2.62
C VAL A 76 1.24 4.70 -3.51
N SER A 77 1.76 5.80 -2.94
CA SER A 77 2.54 6.76 -3.71
C SER A 77 3.78 6.12 -4.30
N ASN A 78 4.43 5.22 -3.56
CA ASN A 78 5.60 4.53 -4.07
C ASN A 78 5.25 3.64 -5.25
N ALA A 79 4.08 2.98 -5.23
CA ALA A 79 3.65 2.17 -6.36
C ALA A 79 3.53 3.02 -7.62
N PHE A 80 2.92 4.20 -7.51
CA PHE A 80 2.81 5.10 -8.65
C PHE A 80 4.18 5.59 -9.12
N THR A 81 5.09 5.83 -8.18
CA THR A 81 6.46 6.26 -8.52
C THR A 81 7.20 5.16 -9.28
N PHE A 82 7.02 3.90 -8.89
CA PHE A 82 7.64 2.80 -9.61
C PHE A 82 7.10 2.70 -11.04
N ALA A 83 5.81 2.98 -11.24
CA ALA A 83 5.24 3.03 -12.58
C ALA A 83 5.89 4.14 -13.42
N LEU A 84 6.15 5.29 -12.81
CA LEU A 84 6.85 6.37 -13.49
C LEU A 84 8.25 5.95 -13.92
N TYR A 85 8.98 5.27 -13.03
CA TYR A 85 10.33 4.82 -13.36
C TYR A 85 10.33 3.78 -14.48
N ASP A 86 9.24 3.03 -14.61
CA ASP A 86 9.08 2.07 -15.70
C ASP A 86 8.62 2.73 -16.99
N ASN A 87 8.41 4.05 -16.99
CA ASN A 87 7.85 4.79 -18.13
C ASN A 87 6.46 4.27 -18.53
N LYS A 88 5.68 3.86 -17.52
CA LYS A 88 4.31 3.41 -17.74
C LYS A 88 3.34 4.51 -17.37
N LYS A 89 2.21 4.52 -18.05
CA LYS A 89 1.16 5.48 -17.76
C LYS A 89 0.09 4.91 -16.84
N THR A 90 0.18 3.62 -16.53
CA THR A 90 -0.78 2.92 -15.69
C THR A 90 -0.03 2.15 -14.62
N VAL A 91 -0.47 2.29 -13.37
CA VAL A 91 0.07 1.51 -12.27
C VAL A 91 -0.59 0.12 -12.29
N THR A 92 0.20 -0.92 -12.09
CA THR A 92 -0.30 -2.29 -12.15
C THR A 92 0.04 -3.03 -10.86
N LEU A 93 -0.41 -4.26 -10.76
CA LEU A 93 -0.11 -5.10 -9.58
C LEU A 93 1.39 -5.25 -9.39
N LYS A 94 2.17 -5.28 -10.46
CA LYS A 94 3.62 -5.35 -10.36
C LYS A 94 4.17 -4.18 -9.55
N HIS A 95 3.65 -2.99 -9.79
CA HIS A 95 4.12 -1.80 -9.11
C HIS A 95 3.70 -1.79 -7.63
N PHE A 96 2.48 -2.22 -7.34
CA PHE A 96 2.04 -2.37 -5.96
C PHE A 96 2.87 -3.42 -5.22
N TYR A 97 3.13 -4.54 -5.89
CA TYR A 97 3.97 -5.59 -5.30
C TYR A 97 5.36 -5.06 -4.97
N LYS A 98 5.94 -4.29 -5.88
CA LYS A 98 7.26 -3.71 -5.68
C LYS A 98 7.26 -2.74 -4.49
N ALA A 99 6.20 -1.95 -4.37
CA ALA A 99 6.06 -1.04 -3.24
C ALA A 99 5.97 -1.81 -1.92
N ILE A 100 5.24 -2.92 -1.92
CA ILE A 100 5.13 -3.78 -0.74
C ILE A 100 6.48 -4.38 -0.38
N CYS A 101 7.22 -4.86 -1.37
CA CYS A 101 8.55 -5.45 -1.13
C CYS A 101 9.52 -4.44 -0.55
N ASN A 102 9.31 -3.16 -0.84
CA ASN A 102 10.19 -2.10 -0.37
C ASN A 102 9.63 -1.34 0.83
N ALA A 103 8.57 -1.83 1.44
CA ALA A 103 7.97 -1.19 2.60
C ALA A 103 8.85 -1.44 3.82
N LYS A 104 9.57 -0.41 4.25
CA LYS A 104 10.54 -0.53 5.34
C LYS A 104 9.97 -0.14 6.70
N ASN A 105 8.73 0.34 6.72
CA ASN A 105 8.10 0.77 7.97
C ASN A 105 7.38 -0.36 8.70
N ILE A 106 7.47 -1.58 8.17
CA ILE A 106 6.92 -2.76 8.83
C ILE A 106 8.04 -3.77 9.04
N TYR A 107 7.85 -4.68 10.00
CA TYR A 107 8.86 -5.68 10.32
C TYR A 107 9.07 -6.62 9.13
N ASP A 108 10.27 -7.17 9.02
CA ASP A 108 10.64 -8.03 7.90
C ASP A 108 9.72 -9.25 7.79
N ASP A 109 9.40 -9.89 8.91
CA ASP A 109 8.53 -11.06 8.86
C ASP A 109 7.11 -10.69 8.46
N ALA A 110 6.62 -9.53 8.87
CA ALA A 110 5.32 -9.04 8.43
C ALA A 110 5.33 -8.75 6.93
N ARG A 111 6.43 -8.18 6.44
CA ARG A 111 6.56 -7.90 5.01
C ARG A 111 6.59 -9.18 4.20
N LEU A 112 7.31 -10.19 4.65
CA LEU A 112 7.36 -11.48 3.95
C LEU A 112 5.99 -12.14 3.90
N LYS A 113 5.24 -12.07 5.00
CA LYS A 113 3.87 -12.60 5.02
C LYS A 113 2.97 -11.83 4.06
N ALA A 114 3.13 -10.52 4.00
CA ALA A 114 2.36 -9.69 3.08
C ALA A 114 2.65 -10.06 1.63
N ILE A 115 3.91 -10.31 1.31
CA ILE A 115 4.30 -10.71 -0.04
C ILE A 115 3.63 -12.03 -0.42
N GLU A 116 3.65 -13.02 0.48
CA GLU A 116 3.00 -14.31 0.20
C GLU A 116 1.50 -14.16 0.08
N SER A 117 0.89 -13.36 0.96
CA SER A 117 -0.55 -13.13 0.90
C SER A 117 -0.95 -12.41 -0.38
N PHE A 118 -0.15 -11.47 -0.84
CA PHE A 118 -0.41 -10.75 -2.09
C PHE A 118 -0.45 -11.72 -3.27
N LYS A 119 0.50 -12.64 -3.32
CA LYS A 119 0.55 -13.61 -4.41
C LYS A 119 -0.66 -14.52 -4.43
N VAL A 120 -1.18 -14.87 -3.25
CA VAL A 120 -2.36 -15.72 -3.15
C VAL A 120 -3.63 -14.94 -3.47
N GLU A 121 -3.77 -13.77 -2.85
CA GLU A 121 -5.01 -12.98 -2.96
C GLU A 121 -5.25 -12.45 -4.37
N PHE A 122 -4.20 -12.08 -5.07
CA PHE A 122 -4.30 -11.52 -6.41
C PHE A 122 -3.84 -12.50 -7.50
N LYS A 123 -3.82 -13.78 -7.17
CA LYS A 123 -3.29 -14.83 -8.05
C LYS A 123 -3.86 -14.78 -9.47
N ASP A 124 -5.19 -14.68 -9.56
CA ASP A 124 -5.84 -14.72 -10.88
C ASP A 124 -5.50 -13.49 -11.70
N MET A 125 -5.47 -12.32 -11.06
CA MET A 125 -5.14 -11.08 -11.75
C MET A 125 -3.69 -11.06 -12.19
N ILE A 126 -2.79 -11.56 -11.35
CA ILE A 126 -1.37 -11.66 -11.68
C ILE A 126 -1.21 -12.50 -12.93
N ARG A 127 -1.92 -13.62 -13.00
CA ARG A 127 -1.85 -14.51 -14.15
C ARG A 127 -2.41 -13.83 -15.40
N GLU A 128 -3.55 -13.16 -15.26
CA GLU A 128 -4.18 -12.48 -16.40
C GLU A 128 -3.32 -11.35 -16.96
N GLU A 129 -2.61 -10.64 -16.07
CA GLU A 129 -1.74 -9.55 -16.51
C GLU A 129 -0.38 -10.02 -17.00
N GLY A 130 -0.08 -11.30 -16.81
CA GLY A 130 1.22 -11.82 -17.23
C GLY A 130 2.37 -11.27 -16.40
N VAL A 131 2.11 -10.86 -15.16
CA VAL A 131 3.15 -10.29 -14.30
C VAL A 131 4.02 -11.41 -13.73
N ASP A 132 5.35 -11.23 -13.85
CA ASP A 132 6.29 -12.14 -13.22
C ASP A 132 6.86 -11.48 -11.98
N LEU A 133 6.34 -11.84 -10.83
CA LEU A 133 6.75 -11.22 -9.57
C LEU A 133 8.14 -11.67 -9.13
N ASN A 134 8.65 -12.74 -9.70
CA ASN A 134 9.99 -13.21 -9.34
C ASN A 134 11.09 -12.32 -9.90
N GLU A 135 10.76 -11.46 -10.85
CA GLU A 135 11.74 -10.56 -11.45
C GLU A 135 11.83 -9.21 -10.76
N THR A 136 11.11 -9.01 -9.67
CA THR A 136 11.02 -7.68 -9.06
C THR A 136 12.04 -7.42 -7.99
N ASN A 137 13.03 -8.22 -7.86
CA ASN A 137 14.06 -8.01 -6.85
C ASN A 137 15.04 -6.92 -7.19
#